data_8bd66f755e444bc9a0b3aaf4c4f48080
#
_entry.id   8bd66f755e444bc9a0b3aaf4c4f48080
#
_cell.length_a   1.000
_cell.length_b   1.000
_cell.length_c   1.000
_cell.angle_alpha   90.00
_cell.angle_beta   90.00
_cell.angle_gamma   90.00
#
_symmetry.space_group_name_H-M   'P 1'
#
loop_
_entity.id
_entity.type
_entity.pdbx_description
1 polymer ?
#
loop_
_entity_poly.entity_id
_entity_poly.type
_entity_poly.pdbx_seq_one_letter_code
_entity_poly.pdbx_strand_id
1 'polypeptide(L)'
;MTTIRLMQEEDLDAVRTVDAAAFGAWREQLTGKREALPLRTRANVRALREKDPRGCFVAEHDDHVVGLIFSRTWGSVAWFGTFAVLPDHQQCGIGQRLLAASLRYLRQTPHRVIGLETMPESPYNLGLYMKHGFRPTLPTLLLSKRLAQVTVSDARLAYWSRADNETQRRWLSELRGATHRTRPGLDYSKEITSTARHGFGETLILTAERRAIGMSNLWLTGSREGPDHEVASIQIMALDPVRTTDETFRALIDVSEALARAHRKEEIILPVNVR
;
A
#
# COMPACT_ATOMS: atom_id res chain seq x y z
N MET A 1 8.25 -20.22 23.90
CA MET A 1 9.44 -19.48 23.36
C MET A 1 9.08 -18.77 22.07
N THR A 2 9.40 -17.47 21.86
CA THR A 2 9.00 -16.73 20.64
C THR A 2 9.98 -17.00 19.50
N THR A 3 9.48 -17.34 18.32
CA THR A 3 10.23 -17.51 17.06
C THR A 3 9.78 -16.47 16.03
N ILE A 4 10.71 -15.99 15.17
CA ILE A 4 10.41 -15.17 14.00
C ILE A 4 10.59 -16.03 12.75
N ARG A 5 9.53 -16.22 11.99
CA ARG A 5 9.54 -17.02 10.77
C ARG A 5 8.83 -16.33 9.61
N LEU A 6 9.05 -16.85 8.40
CA LEU A 6 8.28 -16.40 7.24
C LEU A 6 6.79 -16.73 7.43
N MET A 7 5.97 -15.78 7.00
CA MET A 7 4.52 -15.95 6.97
C MET A 7 4.11 -17.01 5.94
N GLN A 8 3.26 -17.93 6.34
CA GLN A 8 2.67 -18.96 5.49
C GLN A 8 1.21 -18.62 5.14
N GLU A 9 0.60 -19.40 4.24
CA GLU A 9 -0.81 -19.19 3.84
C GLU A 9 -1.76 -19.46 5.02
N GLU A 10 -1.42 -20.39 5.87
CA GLU A 10 -2.17 -20.79 7.05
C GLU A 10 -2.25 -19.70 8.12
N ASP A 11 -1.30 -18.74 8.09
CA ASP A 11 -1.25 -17.63 9.04
C ASP A 11 -2.25 -16.51 8.74
N LEU A 12 -2.92 -16.52 7.59
CA LEU A 12 -3.75 -15.40 7.12
C LEU A 12 -4.76 -14.93 8.17
N ASP A 13 -5.49 -15.83 8.80
CA ASP A 13 -6.52 -15.46 9.78
C ASP A 13 -5.93 -14.98 11.10
N ALA A 14 -4.87 -15.65 11.58
CA ALA A 14 -4.14 -15.20 12.76
C ALA A 14 -3.54 -13.80 12.57
N VAL A 15 -2.94 -13.53 11.42
CA VAL A 15 -2.38 -12.22 11.06
C VAL A 15 -3.47 -11.14 11.03
N ARG A 16 -4.65 -11.42 10.48
CA ARG A 16 -5.80 -10.50 10.47
C ARG A 16 -6.26 -10.15 11.88
N THR A 17 -6.30 -11.14 12.76
CA THR A 17 -6.67 -10.98 14.17
C THR A 17 -5.64 -10.13 14.92
N VAL A 18 -4.35 -10.42 14.76
CA VAL A 18 -3.26 -9.64 15.37
C VAL A 18 -3.28 -8.18 14.89
N ASP A 19 -3.46 -7.95 13.58
CA ASP A 19 -3.57 -6.60 13.01
C ASP A 19 -4.74 -5.83 13.64
N ALA A 20 -5.93 -6.41 13.67
CA ALA A 20 -7.12 -5.75 14.22
C ALA A 20 -6.98 -5.46 15.72
N ALA A 21 -6.48 -6.41 16.50
CA ALA A 21 -6.29 -6.26 17.94
C ALA A 21 -5.25 -5.17 18.27
N ALA A 22 -4.09 -5.20 17.61
CA ALA A 22 -3.00 -4.24 17.88
C ALA A 22 -3.38 -2.80 17.48
N PHE A 23 -3.97 -2.61 16.29
CA PHE A 23 -4.41 -1.28 15.85
C PHE A 23 -5.68 -0.81 16.56
N GLY A 24 -6.56 -1.72 16.97
CA GLY A 24 -7.72 -1.41 17.81
C GLY A 24 -7.30 -0.86 19.16
N ALA A 25 -6.37 -1.54 19.84
CA ALA A 25 -5.82 -1.08 21.12
C ALA A 25 -5.10 0.28 20.98
N TRP A 26 -4.37 0.50 19.90
CA TRP A 26 -3.75 1.81 19.63
C TRP A 26 -4.82 2.92 19.44
N ARG A 27 -5.90 2.65 18.70
CA ARG A 27 -7.01 3.60 18.54
C ARG A 27 -7.69 3.91 19.88
N GLU A 28 -7.92 2.89 20.72
CA GLU A 28 -8.48 3.06 22.06
C GLU A 28 -7.61 4.00 22.91
N GLN A 29 -6.29 3.81 22.89
CA GLN A 29 -5.36 4.70 23.58
C GLN A 29 -5.42 6.15 23.07
N LEU A 30 -5.59 6.34 21.76
CA LEU A 30 -5.64 7.67 21.16
C LEU A 30 -6.98 8.38 21.37
N THR A 31 -8.08 7.65 21.27
CA THR A 31 -9.44 8.24 21.27
C THR A 31 -10.20 8.08 22.57
N GLY A 32 -9.72 7.23 23.49
CA GLY A 32 -10.43 6.81 24.69
C GLY A 32 -11.65 5.92 24.43
N LYS A 33 -11.90 5.52 23.16
CA LYS A 33 -13.05 4.69 22.77
C LYS A 33 -12.60 3.30 22.37
N ARG A 34 -13.16 2.29 23.03
CA ARG A 34 -12.97 0.88 22.68
C ARG A 34 -13.92 0.50 21.54
N GLU A 35 -13.39 0.49 20.33
CA GLU A 35 -14.11 0.05 19.15
C GLU A 35 -13.37 -1.12 18.50
N ALA A 36 -14.10 -2.18 18.15
CA ALA A 36 -13.52 -3.29 17.41
C ALA A 36 -13.12 -2.82 16.01
N LEU A 37 -11.84 -2.92 15.69
CA LEU A 37 -11.37 -2.64 14.33
C LEU A 37 -11.75 -3.80 13.42
N PRO A 38 -12.43 -3.57 12.28
CA PRO A 38 -12.74 -4.63 11.33
C PRO A 38 -11.49 -5.36 10.85
N LEU A 39 -11.59 -6.67 10.66
CA LEU A 39 -10.47 -7.48 10.15
C LEU A 39 -10.09 -7.03 8.74
N ARG A 40 -8.82 -7.11 8.40
CA ARG A 40 -8.42 -7.04 6.98
C ARG A 40 -9.10 -8.17 6.21
N THR A 41 -9.44 -7.94 4.94
CA THR A 41 -9.92 -9.04 4.11
C THR A 41 -8.80 -10.08 3.90
N ARG A 42 -9.15 -11.37 3.79
CA ARG A 42 -8.15 -12.40 3.47
C ARG A 42 -7.40 -12.10 2.17
N ALA A 43 -8.13 -11.57 1.16
CA ALA A 43 -7.54 -11.16 -0.11
C ALA A 43 -6.48 -10.07 0.08
N ASN A 44 -6.74 -9.09 0.96
CA ASN A 44 -5.77 -8.02 1.24
C ASN A 44 -4.47 -8.58 1.86
N VAL A 45 -4.57 -9.42 2.90
CA VAL A 45 -3.38 -10.00 3.55
C VAL A 45 -2.62 -10.93 2.60
N ARG A 46 -3.33 -11.75 1.82
CA ARG A 46 -2.73 -12.61 0.79
C ARG A 46 -1.98 -11.79 -0.25
N ALA A 47 -2.57 -10.72 -0.76
CA ALA A 47 -1.92 -9.83 -1.72
C ALA A 47 -0.66 -9.15 -1.16
N LEU A 48 -0.67 -8.76 0.12
CA LEU A 48 0.52 -8.21 0.78
C LEU A 48 1.65 -9.25 0.82
N ARG A 49 1.34 -10.50 1.18
CA ARG A 49 2.30 -11.61 1.23
C ARG A 49 2.81 -11.97 -0.18
N GLU A 50 1.94 -12.11 -1.17
CA GLU A 50 2.33 -12.53 -2.53
C GLU A 50 3.25 -11.54 -3.24
N LYS A 51 3.15 -10.25 -2.94
CA LYS A 51 4.04 -9.23 -3.54
C LYS A 51 5.51 -9.38 -3.12
N ASP A 52 5.76 -9.77 -1.87
CA ASP A 52 7.11 -9.98 -1.33
C ASP A 52 7.12 -11.12 -0.29
N PRO A 53 6.95 -12.38 -0.72
CA PRO A 53 6.71 -13.51 0.19
C PRO A 53 7.89 -13.82 1.12
N ARG A 54 9.12 -13.46 0.73
CA ARG A 54 10.32 -13.58 1.58
C ARG A 54 10.52 -12.40 2.52
N GLY A 55 9.69 -11.37 2.40
CA GLY A 55 9.73 -10.16 3.22
C GLY A 55 8.61 -10.05 4.24
N CYS A 56 7.73 -11.03 4.30
CA CYS A 56 6.61 -11.07 5.24
C CYS A 56 6.93 -12.03 6.38
N PHE A 57 6.96 -11.52 7.61
CA PHE A 57 7.31 -12.30 8.79
C PHE A 57 6.22 -12.27 9.85
N VAL A 58 6.11 -13.36 10.59
CA VAL A 58 5.30 -13.46 11.80
C VAL A 58 6.17 -13.80 13.01
N ALA A 59 5.74 -13.35 14.17
CA ALA A 59 6.25 -13.78 15.46
C ALA A 59 5.29 -14.82 16.00
N GLU A 60 5.80 -16.01 16.28
CA GLU A 60 5.05 -17.13 16.87
C GLU A 60 5.52 -17.34 18.30
N HIS A 61 4.60 -17.42 19.22
CA HIS A 61 4.82 -17.71 20.64
C HIS A 61 3.85 -18.79 21.08
N ASP A 62 4.40 -19.92 21.55
CA ASP A 62 3.63 -21.08 22.00
C ASP A 62 2.54 -21.47 20.98
N ASP A 63 2.97 -21.69 19.72
CA ASP A 63 2.16 -22.06 18.55
C ASP A 63 1.10 -21.04 18.11
N HIS A 64 1.16 -19.79 18.63
CA HIS A 64 0.25 -18.73 18.26
C HIS A 64 0.99 -17.55 17.61
N VAL A 65 0.43 -17.02 16.55
CA VAL A 65 0.94 -15.78 15.93
C VAL A 65 0.59 -14.59 16.82
N VAL A 66 1.63 -13.90 17.32
CA VAL A 66 1.50 -12.77 18.24
C VAL A 66 2.02 -11.45 17.66
N GLY A 67 2.58 -11.48 16.45
CA GLY A 67 3.07 -10.29 15.77
C GLY A 67 3.32 -10.53 14.29
N LEU A 68 3.40 -9.46 13.52
CA LEU A 68 3.60 -9.48 12.08
C LEU A 68 4.37 -8.26 11.57
N ILE A 69 5.03 -8.41 10.43
CA ILE A 69 5.58 -7.31 9.63
C ILE A 69 5.59 -7.68 8.15
N PHE A 70 5.12 -6.76 7.30
CA PHE A 70 5.20 -6.91 5.85
C PHE A 70 6.27 -5.99 5.26
N SER A 71 7.08 -6.52 4.36
CA SER A 71 7.96 -5.73 3.50
C SER A 71 7.34 -5.59 2.11
N ARG A 72 7.63 -4.48 1.44
CA ARG A 72 7.22 -4.19 0.06
C ARG A 72 8.38 -3.63 -0.71
N THR A 73 8.54 -4.05 -1.96
CA THR A 73 9.62 -3.58 -2.81
C THR A 73 9.09 -3.08 -4.14
N TRP A 74 9.54 -1.89 -4.52
CA TRP A 74 9.23 -1.22 -5.77
C TRP A 74 10.53 -0.88 -6.50
N GLY A 75 11.27 -1.93 -6.89
CA GLY A 75 12.58 -1.80 -7.50
C GLY A 75 13.61 -1.16 -6.57
N SER A 76 14.04 0.08 -6.83
CA SER A 76 15.02 0.79 -6.01
C SER A 76 14.47 1.35 -4.68
N VAL A 77 13.17 1.25 -4.46
CA VAL A 77 12.50 1.71 -3.24
C VAL A 77 11.92 0.51 -2.50
N ALA A 78 12.11 0.46 -1.20
CA ALA A 78 11.54 -0.56 -0.32
C ALA A 78 10.86 0.09 0.87
N TRP A 79 9.82 -0.56 1.35
CA TRP A 79 9.01 -0.11 2.48
C TRP A 79 8.66 -1.27 3.39
N PHE A 80 8.47 -1.03 4.68
CA PHE A 80 7.84 -2.00 5.55
C PHE A 80 6.63 -1.40 6.27
N GLY A 81 5.67 -2.23 6.53
CA GLY A 81 4.35 -1.96 7.10
C GLY A 81 3.31 -2.77 6.32
N THR A 82 2.30 -3.28 6.93
CA THR A 82 1.86 -3.20 8.31
C THR A 82 2.85 -3.86 9.26
N PHE A 83 2.98 -3.33 10.48
CA PHE A 83 3.81 -3.86 11.53
C PHE A 83 3.03 -3.80 12.84
N ALA A 84 2.82 -4.93 13.50
CA ALA A 84 1.99 -5.05 14.68
C ALA A 84 2.49 -6.16 15.62
N VAL A 85 2.28 -5.96 16.92
CA VAL A 85 2.46 -6.97 17.97
C VAL A 85 1.26 -6.87 18.90
N LEU A 86 0.69 -8.00 19.31
CA LEU A 86 -0.41 -8.04 20.28
C LEU A 86 -0.05 -7.26 21.54
N PRO A 87 -0.99 -6.50 22.15
CA PRO A 87 -0.73 -5.68 23.33
C PRO A 87 -0.01 -6.44 24.44
N ASP A 88 -0.48 -7.63 24.80
CA ASP A 88 0.07 -8.44 25.87
C ASP A 88 1.47 -9.03 25.60
N HIS A 89 1.93 -8.91 24.35
CA HIS A 89 3.24 -9.37 23.91
C HIS A 89 4.19 -8.21 23.52
N GLN A 90 3.78 -6.95 23.76
CA GLN A 90 4.62 -5.79 23.52
C GLN A 90 5.68 -5.65 24.64
N GLN A 91 6.69 -4.81 24.40
CA GLN A 91 7.80 -4.53 25.31
C GLN A 91 8.70 -5.75 25.65
N CYS A 92 8.45 -6.93 25.06
CA CYS A 92 9.25 -8.16 25.21
C CYS A 92 10.29 -8.35 24.09
N GLY A 93 10.61 -7.30 23.31
CA GLY A 93 11.60 -7.35 22.23
C GLY A 93 11.10 -7.99 20.92
N ILE A 94 9.85 -8.48 20.84
CA ILE A 94 9.28 -9.12 19.65
C ILE A 94 9.29 -8.17 18.45
N GLY A 95 8.84 -6.92 18.65
CA GLY A 95 8.84 -5.90 17.60
C GLY A 95 10.25 -5.63 17.04
N GLN A 96 11.26 -5.56 17.89
CA GLN A 96 12.66 -5.37 17.44
C GLN A 96 13.13 -6.55 16.59
N ARG A 97 12.77 -7.79 16.95
CA ARG A 97 13.14 -8.99 16.20
C ARG A 97 12.44 -9.08 14.85
N LEU A 98 11.15 -8.73 14.78
CA LEU A 98 10.40 -8.62 13.52
C LEU A 98 11.01 -7.55 12.61
N LEU A 99 11.28 -6.35 13.15
CA LEU A 99 11.93 -5.28 12.39
C LEU A 99 13.31 -5.68 11.89
N ALA A 100 14.13 -6.33 12.72
CA ALA A 100 15.43 -6.84 12.32
C ALA A 100 15.35 -7.86 11.18
N ALA A 101 14.34 -8.76 11.20
CA ALA A 101 14.11 -9.73 10.12
C ALA A 101 13.73 -9.03 8.80
N SER A 102 12.79 -8.08 8.84
CA SER A 102 12.39 -7.28 7.69
C SER A 102 13.58 -6.48 7.12
N LEU A 103 14.33 -5.78 7.96
CA LEU A 103 15.49 -5.00 7.51
C LEU A 103 16.60 -5.89 6.92
N ARG A 104 16.82 -7.09 7.47
CA ARG A 104 17.75 -8.05 6.90
C ARG A 104 17.34 -8.47 5.49
N TYR A 105 16.05 -8.75 5.28
CA TYR A 105 15.50 -9.05 3.95
C TYR A 105 15.68 -7.87 3.01
N LEU A 106 15.26 -6.67 3.39
CA LEU A 106 15.32 -5.48 2.54
C LEU A 106 16.76 -5.09 2.17
N ARG A 107 17.74 -5.35 3.04
CA ARG A 107 19.16 -5.08 2.77
C ARG A 107 19.84 -6.10 1.84
N GLN A 108 19.21 -7.23 1.54
CA GLN A 108 19.74 -8.20 0.58
C GLN A 108 19.70 -7.70 -0.87
N THR A 109 18.88 -6.70 -1.15
CA THR A 109 18.75 -6.08 -2.48
C THR A 109 19.23 -4.63 -2.37
N PRO A 110 19.94 -4.08 -3.37
CA PRO A 110 20.49 -2.74 -3.33
C PRO A 110 19.38 -1.68 -3.52
N HIS A 111 18.51 -1.54 -2.54
CA HIS A 111 17.53 -0.45 -2.51
C HIS A 111 18.23 0.88 -2.21
N ARG A 112 17.86 1.93 -2.92
CA ARG A 112 18.33 3.30 -2.66
C ARG A 112 17.64 3.95 -1.49
N VAL A 113 16.41 3.52 -1.22
CA VAL A 113 15.58 4.00 -0.11
C VAL A 113 14.92 2.81 0.56
N ILE A 114 15.03 2.74 1.87
CA ILE A 114 14.22 1.88 2.73
C ILE A 114 13.47 2.81 3.68
N GLY A 115 12.15 2.74 3.69
CA GLY A 115 11.31 3.64 4.47
C GLY A 115 10.14 2.94 5.13
N LEU A 116 9.37 3.75 5.84
CA LEU A 116 8.12 3.37 6.50
C LEU A 116 7.25 4.63 6.67
N GLU A 117 5.98 4.41 6.95
CA GLU A 117 5.08 5.43 7.47
C GLU A 117 4.65 5.05 8.89
N THR A 118 4.57 6.02 9.76
CA THR A 118 4.14 5.82 11.15
C THR A 118 3.33 7.01 11.63
N MET A 119 2.55 6.79 12.67
CA MET A 119 1.77 7.83 13.34
C MET A 119 2.70 8.69 14.20
N PRO A 120 2.67 10.02 14.05
CA PRO A 120 3.54 10.92 14.82
C PRO A 120 3.21 10.94 16.31
N GLU A 121 2.01 10.52 16.70
CA GLU A 121 1.54 10.49 18.09
C GLU A 121 2.16 9.33 18.91
N SER A 122 2.94 8.46 18.30
CA SER A 122 3.59 7.34 19.00
C SER A 122 5.10 7.60 19.22
N PRO A 123 5.51 8.20 20.35
CA PRO A 123 6.93 8.40 20.66
C PRO A 123 7.71 7.08 20.74
N TYR A 124 7.03 6.00 21.16
CA TYR A 124 7.63 4.67 21.22
C TYR A 124 8.03 4.17 19.82
N ASN A 125 7.13 4.28 18.83
CA ASN A 125 7.40 3.88 17.46
C ASN A 125 8.50 4.75 16.83
N LEU A 126 8.43 6.07 17.03
CA LEU A 126 9.46 6.99 16.55
C LEU A 126 10.84 6.61 17.14
N GLY A 127 10.91 6.39 18.46
CA GLY A 127 12.15 5.98 19.11
C GLY A 127 12.67 4.64 18.62
N LEU A 128 11.80 3.66 18.36
CA LEU A 128 12.18 2.38 17.78
C LEU A 128 12.84 2.57 16.41
N TYR A 129 12.20 3.30 15.50
CA TYR A 129 12.73 3.48 14.14
C TYR A 129 14.01 4.32 14.12
N MET A 130 14.09 5.36 14.94
CA MET A 130 15.32 6.18 15.07
C MET A 130 16.51 5.37 15.57
N LYS A 131 16.32 4.43 16.52
CA LYS A 131 17.37 3.49 16.96
C LYS A 131 17.89 2.60 15.83
N HIS A 132 17.08 2.35 14.80
CA HIS A 132 17.50 1.60 13.61
C HIS A 132 18.05 2.49 12.49
N GLY A 133 18.28 3.79 12.75
CA GLY A 133 18.89 4.74 11.82
C GLY A 133 17.90 5.44 10.89
N PHE A 134 16.59 5.26 11.08
CA PHE A 134 15.60 6.02 10.34
C PHE A 134 15.56 7.47 10.82
N ARG A 135 15.30 8.37 9.89
CA ARG A 135 15.14 9.79 10.17
C ARG A 135 13.78 10.26 9.68
N PRO A 136 13.07 11.09 10.45
CA PRO A 136 11.86 11.74 9.95
C PRO A 136 12.15 12.50 8.67
N THR A 137 11.25 12.39 7.71
CA THR A 137 11.29 13.10 6.43
C THR A 137 10.02 13.92 6.26
N LEU A 138 9.48 13.93 5.06
CA LEU A 138 8.27 14.68 4.75
C LEU A 138 7.02 13.91 5.18
N PRO A 139 5.98 14.60 5.67
CA PRO A 139 4.72 13.96 6.02
C PRO A 139 3.99 13.49 4.76
N THR A 140 3.19 12.42 4.93
CA THR A 140 2.18 12.02 3.95
C THR A 140 0.83 12.58 4.41
N LEU A 141 0.19 13.38 3.56
CA LEU A 141 -1.18 13.85 3.77
C LEU A 141 -2.16 12.89 3.12
N LEU A 142 -3.23 12.56 3.83
CA LEU A 142 -4.37 11.88 3.24
C LEU A 142 -5.38 12.96 2.83
N LEU A 143 -5.51 13.19 1.53
CA LEU A 143 -6.54 14.07 0.99
C LEU A 143 -7.78 13.25 0.70
N SER A 144 -8.93 13.71 1.16
CA SER A 144 -10.22 13.11 0.83
C SER A 144 -11.12 14.11 0.11
N LYS A 145 -11.97 13.60 -0.78
CA LYS A 145 -12.94 14.39 -1.54
C LYS A 145 -14.23 13.62 -1.69
N ARG A 146 -15.36 14.26 -1.38
CA ARG A 146 -16.68 13.75 -1.75
C ARG A 146 -16.87 13.80 -3.25
N LEU A 147 -17.37 12.71 -3.82
CA LEU A 147 -17.53 12.58 -5.27
C LEU A 147 -18.84 13.19 -5.73
N ALA A 148 -18.79 14.16 -6.64
CA ALA A 148 -19.94 14.67 -7.35
C ALA A 148 -20.40 13.67 -8.44
N GLN A 149 -21.63 13.81 -8.91
CA GLN A 149 -22.10 13.09 -10.09
C GLN A 149 -21.55 13.79 -11.34
N VAL A 150 -20.44 13.27 -11.84
CA VAL A 150 -19.80 13.75 -13.09
C VAL A 150 -19.49 12.53 -13.94
N THR A 151 -19.91 12.57 -15.20
CA THR A 151 -19.47 11.60 -16.20
C THR A 151 -18.35 12.23 -17.00
N VAL A 152 -17.15 11.74 -16.85
CA VAL A 152 -15.99 12.19 -17.60
C VAL A 152 -15.41 11.00 -18.36
N SER A 153 -15.09 11.21 -19.60
CA SER A 153 -14.30 10.27 -20.41
C SER A 153 -13.17 11.05 -21.10
N ASP A 154 -12.00 10.46 -21.15
CA ASP A 154 -10.86 11.02 -21.86
C ASP A 154 -10.22 9.92 -22.73
N ALA A 155 -10.13 10.15 -24.03
CA ALA A 155 -9.60 9.18 -24.98
C ALA A 155 -8.10 8.85 -24.74
N ARG A 156 -7.41 9.64 -23.94
CA ARG A 156 -6.02 9.38 -23.53
C ARG A 156 -5.92 8.33 -22.42
N LEU A 157 -7.05 7.97 -21.79
CA LEU A 157 -7.08 7.03 -20.65
C LEU A 157 -7.60 5.66 -21.08
N ALA A 158 -6.81 4.65 -20.80
CA ALA A 158 -7.13 3.26 -21.02
C ALA A 158 -7.26 2.51 -19.70
N TYR A 159 -7.99 1.41 -19.70
CA TYR A 159 -8.23 0.54 -18.55
C TYR A 159 -7.33 -0.68 -18.64
N TRP A 160 -6.56 -0.95 -17.60
CA TRP A 160 -5.69 -2.12 -17.53
C TRP A 160 -6.46 -3.43 -17.80
N SER A 161 -7.64 -3.58 -17.20
CA SER A 161 -8.47 -4.78 -17.31
C SER A 161 -9.00 -5.05 -18.71
N ARG A 162 -9.03 -4.04 -19.58
CA ARG A 162 -9.54 -4.16 -20.97
C ARG A 162 -8.45 -4.42 -22.01
N ALA A 163 -7.19 -4.37 -21.59
CA ALA A 163 -6.06 -4.57 -22.48
C ALA A 163 -5.69 -6.06 -22.59
N ASP A 164 -5.22 -6.47 -23.76
CA ASP A 164 -4.62 -7.78 -23.94
C ASP A 164 -3.24 -7.91 -23.25
N ASN A 165 -2.76 -9.12 -23.12
CA ASN A 165 -1.51 -9.41 -22.41
C ASN A 165 -0.28 -8.76 -23.06
N GLU A 166 -0.28 -8.51 -24.36
CA GLU A 166 0.83 -7.87 -25.06
C GLU A 166 0.86 -6.38 -24.74
N THR A 167 -0.29 -5.72 -24.81
CA THR A 167 -0.47 -4.32 -24.44
C THR A 167 -0.13 -4.11 -22.96
N GLN A 168 -0.59 -4.97 -22.06
CA GLN A 168 -0.25 -4.90 -20.63
C GLN A 168 1.26 -4.99 -20.40
N ARG A 169 1.96 -5.93 -21.04
CA ARG A 169 3.44 -6.05 -20.92
C ARG A 169 4.15 -4.80 -21.44
N ARG A 170 3.70 -4.26 -22.57
CA ARG A 170 4.23 -3.01 -23.12
C ARG A 170 4.03 -1.85 -22.15
N TRP A 171 2.83 -1.67 -21.60
CA TRP A 171 2.55 -0.62 -20.63
C TRP A 171 3.41 -0.73 -19.36
N LEU A 172 3.62 -1.93 -18.81
CA LEU A 172 4.53 -2.11 -17.67
C LEU A 172 5.95 -1.65 -18.01
N SER A 173 6.45 -1.95 -19.20
CA SER A 173 7.78 -1.50 -19.64
C SER A 173 7.85 0.03 -19.77
N GLU A 174 6.84 0.65 -20.36
CA GLU A 174 6.76 2.10 -20.57
C GLU A 174 6.61 2.84 -19.25
N LEU A 175 5.76 2.35 -18.32
CA LEU A 175 5.58 2.91 -16.98
C LEU A 175 6.84 2.81 -16.14
N ARG A 176 7.61 1.71 -16.24
CA ARG A 176 8.95 1.64 -15.61
C ARG A 176 9.88 2.73 -16.14
N GLY A 177 9.82 3.02 -17.44
CA GLY A 177 10.56 4.14 -18.02
C GLY A 177 10.11 5.50 -17.48
N ALA A 178 8.80 5.70 -17.31
CA ALA A 178 8.24 6.93 -16.74
C ALA A 178 8.64 7.11 -15.26
N THR A 179 8.47 6.09 -14.43
CA THR A 179 8.84 6.13 -13.01
C THR A 179 10.35 6.24 -12.79
N HIS A 180 11.16 5.66 -13.69
CA HIS A 180 12.62 5.80 -13.67
C HIS A 180 13.08 7.25 -13.78
N ARG A 181 12.38 8.07 -14.56
CA ARG A 181 12.68 9.51 -14.69
C ARG A 181 12.36 10.31 -13.43
N THR A 182 11.35 9.87 -12.67
CA THR A 182 11.05 10.45 -11.36
C THR A 182 12.03 9.97 -10.30
N ARG A 183 12.30 8.68 -10.28
CA ARG A 183 13.26 8.04 -9.37
C ARG A 183 13.90 6.82 -10.05
N PRO A 184 15.22 6.83 -10.31
CA PRO A 184 15.89 5.74 -10.99
C PRO A 184 15.64 4.39 -10.31
N GLY A 185 15.12 3.43 -11.09
CA GLY A 185 14.82 2.07 -10.66
C GLY A 185 13.48 1.88 -9.92
N LEU A 186 12.63 2.90 -9.82
CA LEU A 186 11.29 2.76 -9.24
C LEU A 186 10.39 1.94 -10.18
N ASP A 187 9.71 0.91 -9.63
CA ASP A 187 8.86 -0.01 -10.38
C ASP A 187 7.58 -0.38 -9.59
N TYR A 188 6.43 0.04 -10.08
CA TYR A 188 5.12 -0.26 -9.50
C TYR A 188 4.39 -1.44 -10.17
N SER A 189 5.07 -2.22 -11.02
CA SER A 189 4.44 -3.33 -11.76
C SER A 189 3.72 -4.33 -10.85
N LYS A 190 4.27 -4.62 -9.67
CA LYS A 190 3.64 -5.51 -8.68
C LYS A 190 2.30 -4.98 -8.18
N GLU A 191 2.16 -3.68 -7.99
CA GLU A 191 0.91 -3.08 -7.49
C GLU A 191 -0.18 -3.15 -8.57
N ILE A 192 0.14 -2.85 -9.83
CA ILE A 192 -0.77 -2.95 -10.97
C ILE A 192 -1.30 -4.38 -11.09
N THR A 193 -0.38 -5.35 -11.18
CA THR A 193 -0.75 -6.76 -11.35
C THR A 193 -1.47 -7.34 -10.14
N SER A 194 -1.11 -6.92 -8.93
CA SER A 194 -1.77 -7.35 -7.69
C SER A 194 -3.20 -6.82 -7.60
N THR A 195 -3.42 -5.54 -7.92
CA THR A 195 -4.76 -4.94 -7.95
C THR A 195 -5.70 -5.69 -8.88
N ALA A 196 -5.24 -6.00 -10.10
CA ALA A 196 -6.03 -6.76 -11.07
C ALA A 196 -6.27 -8.21 -10.62
N ARG A 197 -5.23 -8.91 -10.14
CA ARG A 197 -5.31 -10.33 -9.72
C ARG A 197 -6.29 -10.54 -8.58
N HIS A 198 -6.30 -9.64 -7.61
CA HIS A 198 -7.14 -9.76 -6.41
C HIS A 198 -8.47 -9.02 -6.51
N GLY A 199 -8.75 -8.38 -7.64
CA GLY A 199 -10.02 -7.69 -7.86
C GLY A 199 -10.23 -6.47 -6.95
N PHE A 200 -9.15 -5.79 -6.54
CA PHE A 200 -9.27 -4.63 -5.65
C PHE A 200 -9.83 -3.40 -6.35
N GLY A 201 -9.70 -3.32 -7.65
CA GLY A 201 -10.15 -2.19 -8.44
C GLY A 201 -9.55 -2.17 -9.83
N GLU A 202 -9.15 -1.00 -10.31
CA GLU A 202 -8.69 -0.78 -11.66
C GLU A 202 -7.40 0.06 -11.70
N THR A 203 -6.59 -0.16 -12.73
CA THR A 203 -5.50 0.75 -13.06
C THR A 203 -5.81 1.50 -14.35
N LEU A 204 -5.97 2.81 -14.23
CA LEU A 204 -6.09 3.70 -15.36
C LEU A 204 -4.70 4.02 -15.92
N ILE A 205 -4.53 3.87 -17.21
CA ILE A 205 -3.28 4.13 -17.93
C ILE A 205 -3.44 5.39 -18.76
N LEU A 206 -2.67 6.42 -18.44
CA LEU A 206 -2.61 7.63 -19.25
C LEU A 206 -1.66 7.41 -20.44
N THR A 207 -2.16 7.64 -21.64
CA THR A 207 -1.40 7.45 -22.87
C THR A 207 -1.22 8.75 -23.64
N ALA A 208 -0.04 8.92 -24.25
CA ALA A 208 0.22 9.94 -25.26
C ALA A 208 1.00 9.27 -26.42
N GLU A 209 0.64 9.59 -27.65
CA GLU A 209 1.26 8.99 -28.84
C GLU A 209 1.33 7.45 -28.78
N ARG A 210 0.26 6.83 -28.28
CA ARG A 210 0.11 5.37 -28.08
C ARG A 210 1.07 4.76 -27.03
N ARG A 211 1.75 5.56 -26.22
CA ARG A 211 2.66 5.12 -25.15
C ARG A 211 2.08 5.44 -23.78
N ALA A 212 2.24 4.55 -22.83
CA ALA A 212 1.89 4.83 -21.43
C ALA A 212 2.88 5.84 -20.83
N ILE A 213 2.33 6.97 -20.37
CA ILE A 213 3.09 8.06 -19.75
C ILE A 213 2.72 8.30 -18.27
N GLY A 214 1.71 7.58 -17.78
CA GLY A 214 1.29 7.68 -16.39
C GLY A 214 0.22 6.67 -16.06
N MET A 215 -0.09 6.59 -14.77
CA MET A 215 -1.13 5.71 -14.25
C MET A 215 -1.75 6.21 -12.96
N SER A 216 -2.99 5.77 -12.70
CA SER A 216 -3.66 5.81 -11.40
C SER A 216 -4.10 4.40 -11.04
N ASN A 217 -3.54 3.85 -9.94
CA ASN A 217 -3.96 2.56 -9.39
C ASN A 217 -5.02 2.81 -8.34
N LEU A 218 -6.27 2.53 -8.67
CA LEU A 218 -7.46 2.83 -7.89
C LEU A 218 -8.01 1.55 -7.27
N TRP A 219 -8.15 1.54 -5.94
CA TRP A 219 -8.88 0.52 -5.22
C TRP A 219 -10.33 0.94 -5.02
N LEU A 220 -11.23 0.03 -5.38
CA LEU A 220 -12.68 0.15 -5.30
C LEU A 220 -13.26 -0.76 -4.22
N THR A 221 -12.43 -1.60 -3.61
CA THR A 221 -12.80 -2.45 -2.47
C THR A 221 -11.98 -2.04 -1.25
N GLY A 222 -12.59 -2.13 -0.06
CA GLY A 222 -11.89 -1.87 1.19
C GLY A 222 -10.78 -2.90 1.47
N SER A 223 -9.76 -2.46 2.18
CA SER A 223 -8.72 -3.37 2.70
C SER A 223 -9.19 -4.16 3.92
N ARG A 224 -10.28 -3.73 4.55
CA ARG A 224 -10.92 -4.33 5.73
C ARG A 224 -12.34 -4.77 5.44
N GLU A 225 -12.87 -5.68 6.24
CA GLU A 225 -14.28 -6.08 6.23
C GLU A 225 -15.14 -4.96 6.83
N GLY A 226 -16.41 -4.85 6.41
CA GLY A 226 -17.34 -3.88 6.94
C GLY A 226 -17.77 -2.79 5.95
N PRO A 227 -18.40 -1.71 6.44
CA PRO A 227 -19.11 -0.73 5.61
C PRO A 227 -18.27 0.24 4.78
N ASP A 228 -16.93 0.11 4.75
CA ASP A 228 -16.04 0.96 3.93
C ASP A 228 -16.24 0.81 2.40
N HIS A 229 -17.41 0.30 2.01
CA HIS A 229 -17.75 0.12 0.59
C HIS A 229 -17.95 1.46 -0.15
N GLU A 230 -18.11 2.55 0.57
CA GLU A 230 -18.37 3.88 -0.01
C GLU A 230 -17.13 4.67 -0.40
N VAL A 231 -15.95 4.23 0.05
CA VAL A 231 -14.70 4.94 -0.18
C VAL A 231 -13.85 4.24 -1.24
N ALA A 232 -13.39 5.01 -2.23
CA ALA A 232 -12.33 4.59 -3.16
C ALA A 232 -10.98 5.15 -2.69
N SER A 233 -9.89 4.48 -3.04
CA SER A 233 -8.56 4.98 -2.70
C SER A 233 -7.60 4.86 -3.88
N ILE A 234 -6.99 5.98 -4.27
CA ILE A 234 -5.87 5.96 -5.21
C ILE A 234 -4.63 5.51 -4.42
N GLN A 235 -4.22 4.27 -4.61
CA GLN A 235 -3.07 3.70 -3.92
C GLN A 235 -1.75 4.26 -4.45
N ILE A 236 -1.66 4.47 -5.75
CA ILE A 236 -0.49 5.00 -6.44
C ILE A 236 -0.94 5.83 -7.62
N MET A 237 -0.36 6.99 -7.76
CA MET A 237 -0.38 7.77 -8.99
C MET A 237 1.06 8.02 -9.42
N ALA A 238 1.38 7.67 -10.65
CA ALA A 238 2.71 7.86 -11.21
C ALA A 238 2.62 8.49 -12.61
N LEU A 239 3.42 9.50 -12.84
CA LEU A 239 3.40 10.27 -14.08
C LEU A 239 4.82 10.47 -14.60
N ASP A 240 4.97 10.48 -15.91
CA ASP A 240 6.20 10.88 -16.58
C ASP A 240 6.41 12.39 -16.40
N PRO A 241 7.43 12.84 -15.65
CA PRO A 241 7.60 14.27 -15.35
C PRO A 241 7.91 15.14 -16.56
N VAL A 242 8.31 14.52 -17.68
CA VAL A 242 8.65 15.24 -18.93
C VAL A 242 7.46 15.36 -19.88
N ARG A 243 6.54 14.39 -19.80
CA ARG A 243 5.44 14.26 -20.79
C ARG A 243 4.07 14.60 -20.24
N THR A 244 3.95 14.78 -18.93
CA THR A 244 2.70 15.16 -18.27
C THR A 244 2.55 16.67 -18.15
N THR A 245 1.32 17.13 -18.36
CA THR A 245 0.89 18.52 -18.14
C THR A 245 -0.15 18.57 -17.04
N ASP A 246 -0.46 19.75 -16.53
CA ASP A 246 -1.56 19.94 -15.57
C ASP A 246 -2.89 19.41 -16.11
N GLU A 247 -3.13 19.57 -17.40
CA GLU A 247 -4.33 19.05 -18.06
C GLU A 247 -4.40 17.51 -18.01
N THR A 248 -3.31 16.83 -18.35
CA THR A 248 -3.27 15.35 -18.31
C THR A 248 -3.31 14.81 -16.90
N PHE A 249 -2.73 15.51 -15.92
CA PHE A 249 -2.86 15.18 -14.51
C PHE A 249 -4.32 15.30 -14.04
N ARG A 250 -4.99 16.43 -14.37
CA ARG A 250 -6.41 16.64 -14.04
C ARG A 250 -7.29 15.56 -14.66
N ALA A 251 -7.09 15.26 -15.95
CA ALA A 251 -7.84 14.19 -16.63
C ALA A 251 -7.71 12.84 -15.92
N LEU A 252 -6.53 12.49 -15.42
CA LEU A 252 -6.32 11.26 -14.67
C LEU A 252 -7.08 11.25 -13.33
N ILE A 253 -7.12 12.38 -12.62
CA ILE A 253 -7.93 12.55 -11.41
C ILE A 253 -9.42 12.44 -11.73
N ASP A 254 -9.90 13.21 -12.71
CA ASP A 254 -11.32 13.31 -13.06
C ASP A 254 -11.89 11.94 -13.49
N VAL A 255 -11.13 11.17 -14.29
CA VAL A 255 -11.55 9.83 -14.69
C VAL A 255 -11.46 8.84 -13.52
N SER A 256 -10.49 8.99 -12.60
CA SER A 256 -10.45 8.18 -11.37
C SER A 256 -11.68 8.44 -10.50
N GLU A 257 -12.10 9.69 -10.34
CA GLU A 257 -13.32 10.07 -9.62
C GLU A 257 -14.57 9.53 -10.30
N ALA A 258 -14.69 9.69 -11.62
CA ALA A 258 -15.81 9.18 -12.40
C ALA A 258 -15.93 7.65 -12.30
N LEU A 259 -14.81 6.94 -12.36
CA LEU A 259 -14.79 5.49 -12.18
C LEU A 259 -15.19 5.07 -10.77
N ALA A 260 -14.68 5.74 -9.74
CA ALA A 260 -15.08 5.51 -8.34
C ALA A 260 -16.60 5.73 -8.18
N ARG A 261 -17.14 6.79 -8.75
CA ARG A 261 -18.58 7.08 -8.71
C ARG A 261 -19.42 6.05 -9.46
N ALA A 262 -18.97 5.58 -10.62
CA ALA A 262 -19.62 4.49 -11.36
C ALA A 262 -19.71 3.19 -10.55
N HIS A 263 -18.75 2.97 -9.62
CA HIS A 263 -18.74 1.88 -8.65
C HIS A 263 -19.44 2.23 -7.33
N ARG A 264 -20.33 3.24 -7.33
CA ARG A 264 -21.14 3.67 -6.18
C ARG A 264 -20.33 4.14 -4.98
N LYS A 265 -19.11 4.67 -5.22
CA LYS A 265 -18.33 5.30 -4.16
C LYS A 265 -18.81 6.72 -3.94
N GLU A 266 -18.78 7.17 -2.70
CA GLU A 266 -19.17 8.52 -2.30
C GLU A 266 -17.96 9.41 -2.03
N GLU A 267 -16.83 8.80 -1.71
CA GLU A 267 -15.59 9.49 -1.37
C GLU A 267 -14.39 8.84 -2.06
N ILE A 268 -13.38 9.64 -2.36
CA ILE A 268 -12.08 9.19 -2.85
C ILE A 268 -10.97 9.72 -1.95
N ILE A 269 -10.00 8.87 -1.64
CA ILE A 269 -8.81 9.22 -0.86
C ILE A 269 -7.57 9.14 -1.74
N LEU A 270 -6.69 10.13 -1.59
CA LEU A 270 -5.39 10.19 -2.26
C LEU A 270 -4.30 10.51 -1.23
N PRO A 271 -3.34 9.61 -0.97
CA PRO A 271 -2.16 9.94 -0.19
C PRO A 271 -1.19 10.79 -1.02
N VAL A 272 -0.72 11.89 -0.44
CA VAL A 272 0.20 12.84 -1.08
C VAL A 272 1.40 13.09 -0.19
N ASN A 273 2.61 12.86 -0.71
CA ASN A 273 3.83 13.29 -0.05
C ASN A 273 4.03 14.79 -0.29
N VAL A 274 4.17 15.55 0.79
CA VAL A 274 4.45 16.98 0.72
C VAL A 274 5.95 17.19 0.53
N ARG A 275 6.36 17.94 -0.48
CA ARG A 275 7.75 18.36 -0.73
C ARG A 275 7.93 19.85 -0.45
#